data_c7539446a6a0be09bce8dc9d77ab3a39
#
_entry.id   c7539446a6a0be09bce8dc9d77ab3a39
#
_cell.length_a   1.000
_cell.length_b   1.000
_cell.length_c   1.000
_cell.angle_alpha   90.00
_cell.angle_beta   90.00
_cell.angle_gamma   90.00
#
_symmetry.space_group_name_H-M   'P 1'
#
loop_
_entity.id
_entity.type
_entity.pdbx_description
1 polymer ?
#
loop_
_entity_poly.entity_id
_entity_poly.type
_entity_poly.pdbx_seq_one_letter_code
_entity_poly.pdbx_strand_id
1 'polypeptide(L)'
;MATVTVTPDQNVVVAEIFIAAPPARVFEAITDPSQTPKWWGQQGLYRITECKADLRPGGKWSSTGVGADGKPFVVEGEYVELDPPRLLVQTWNPSWAHPLKTVVRWELEPTDVHGLHPSGPRRAGTGTLVRLRHEGFAGAPAAAAGHAEGWKRVLGWLHGFLEKGETADTREVAKSA
;
A
#
# COMPACT_ATOMS: atom_id res chain seq x y z
N MET A 1 0.20 13.38 4.73
CA MET A 1 1.48 12.61 4.79
C MET A 1 1.21 11.32 5.57
N ALA A 2 1.74 10.19 5.13
CA ALA A 2 1.56 8.92 5.84
C ALA A 2 2.30 8.92 7.17
N THR A 3 1.62 8.42 8.22
CA THR A 3 2.24 8.11 9.51
C THR A 3 2.55 6.63 9.54
N VAL A 4 3.77 6.25 9.89
CA VAL A 4 4.19 4.85 9.97
C VAL A 4 4.97 4.61 11.25
N THR A 5 4.62 3.55 11.97
CA THR A 5 5.29 3.14 13.20
C THR A 5 5.52 1.62 13.21
N VAL A 6 6.57 1.19 13.88
CA VAL A 6 6.81 -0.22 14.22
C VAL A 6 6.49 -0.41 15.69
N THR A 7 5.78 -1.49 16.03
CA THR A 7 5.45 -1.78 17.44
C THR A 7 6.71 -2.05 18.26
N PRO A 8 6.69 -1.80 19.59
CA PRO A 8 7.88 -1.96 20.45
C PRO A 8 8.49 -3.38 20.41
N ASP A 9 7.67 -4.40 20.20
CA ASP A 9 8.10 -5.80 20.02
C ASP A 9 8.63 -6.09 18.61
N GLN A 10 8.63 -5.08 17.73
CA GLN A 10 9.10 -5.13 16.34
C GLN A 10 8.40 -6.20 15.47
N ASN A 11 7.22 -6.60 15.87
CA ASN A 11 6.44 -7.63 15.17
C ASN A 11 5.46 -7.06 14.15
N VAL A 12 5.03 -5.81 14.32
CA VAL A 12 3.97 -5.18 13.51
C VAL A 12 4.41 -3.82 13.00
N VAL A 13 4.16 -3.58 11.72
CA VAL A 13 4.18 -2.24 11.12
C VAL A 13 2.75 -1.73 11.03
N VAL A 14 2.50 -0.54 11.55
CA VAL A 14 1.21 0.16 11.46
C VAL A 14 1.42 1.43 10.64
N ALA A 15 0.59 1.63 9.63
CA ALA A 15 0.64 2.81 8.78
C ALA A 15 -0.75 3.40 8.58
N GLU A 16 -0.82 4.72 8.46
CA GLU A 16 -2.08 5.43 8.29
C GLU A 16 -1.91 6.63 7.35
N ILE A 17 -2.89 6.85 6.49
CA ILE A 17 -2.97 8.04 5.64
C ILE A 17 -4.43 8.39 5.35
N PHE A 18 -4.74 9.68 5.29
CA PHE A 18 -5.99 10.17 4.74
C PHE A 18 -5.84 10.40 3.22
N ILE A 19 -6.83 9.98 2.44
CA ILE A 19 -6.92 10.17 0.98
C ILE A 19 -8.29 10.78 0.67
N ALA A 20 -8.32 11.89 -0.08
CA ALA A 20 -9.54 12.57 -0.50
C ALA A 20 -10.22 11.84 -1.70
N ALA A 21 -10.45 10.55 -1.53
CA ALA A 21 -11.17 9.70 -2.47
C ALA A 21 -12.07 8.73 -1.70
N PRO A 22 -13.22 8.31 -2.25
CA PRO A 22 -14.12 7.39 -1.56
C PRO A 22 -13.48 5.99 -1.40
N PRO A 23 -13.86 5.22 -0.34
CA PRO A 23 -13.30 3.89 -0.09
C PRO A 23 -13.34 2.95 -1.29
N ALA A 24 -14.40 2.98 -2.09
CA ALA A 24 -14.51 2.16 -3.30
C ALA A 24 -13.41 2.47 -4.31
N ARG A 25 -13.03 3.73 -4.48
CA ARG A 25 -11.96 4.13 -5.40
C ARG A 25 -10.58 3.75 -4.88
N VAL A 26 -10.36 3.84 -3.55
CA VAL A 26 -9.13 3.37 -2.91
C VAL A 26 -9.02 1.86 -3.03
N PHE A 27 -10.10 1.14 -2.73
CA PHE A 27 -10.16 -0.32 -2.83
C PHE A 27 -9.83 -0.82 -4.25
N GLU A 28 -10.44 -0.19 -5.26
CA GLU A 28 -10.14 -0.49 -6.66
C GLU A 28 -8.66 -0.27 -6.98
N ALA A 29 -8.06 0.84 -6.55
CA ALA A 29 -6.66 1.13 -6.83
C ALA A 29 -5.68 0.09 -6.25
N ILE A 30 -5.99 -0.49 -5.08
CA ILE A 30 -5.14 -1.49 -4.42
C ILE A 30 -5.42 -2.94 -4.85
N THR A 31 -6.56 -3.21 -5.49
CA THR A 31 -6.97 -4.58 -5.86
C THR A 31 -7.02 -4.84 -7.36
N ASP A 32 -7.20 -3.82 -8.18
CA ASP A 32 -7.24 -3.97 -9.65
C ASP A 32 -5.82 -4.16 -10.20
N PRO A 33 -5.51 -5.34 -10.76
CA PRO A 33 -4.18 -5.64 -11.30
C PRO A 33 -3.78 -4.74 -12.48
N SER A 34 -4.73 -4.09 -13.13
CA SER A 34 -4.46 -3.13 -14.20
C SER A 34 -4.05 -1.74 -13.71
N GLN A 35 -4.37 -1.41 -12.46
CA GLN A 35 -4.06 -0.12 -11.84
C GLN A 35 -2.75 -0.13 -11.05
N THR A 36 -2.47 -1.18 -10.31
CA THR A 36 -1.29 -1.26 -9.43
C THR A 36 0.03 -0.92 -10.15
N PRO A 37 0.32 -1.42 -11.36
CA PRO A 37 1.56 -1.08 -12.06
C PRO A 37 1.66 0.41 -12.45
N LYS A 38 0.53 1.12 -12.53
CA LYS A 38 0.52 2.54 -12.88
C LYS A 38 1.02 3.43 -11.76
N TRP A 39 0.76 3.05 -10.51
CA TRP A 39 1.05 3.93 -9.39
C TRP A 39 2.09 3.40 -8.41
N TRP A 40 2.32 2.08 -8.36
CA TRP A 40 3.23 1.48 -7.39
C TRP A 40 4.66 1.46 -7.92
N GLY A 41 5.41 2.44 -7.55
CA GLY A 41 6.83 2.56 -7.88
C GLY A 41 7.26 3.97 -8.24
N GLN A 42 8.55 4.11 -8.46
CA GLN A 42 9.20 5.36 -8.85
C GLN A 42 10.50 5.04 -9.58
N GLN A 43 10.79 5.78 -10.61
CA GLN A 43 12.06 5.67 -11.33
C GLN A 43 13.25 5.94 -10.39
N GLY A 44 14.28 5.11 -10.47
CA GLY A 44 15.45 5.19 -9.58
C GLY A 44 15.32 4.45 -8.25
N LEU A 45 14.13 3.89 -7.94
CA LEU A 45 13.90 3.00 -6.80
C LEU A 45 13.51 1.61 -7.27
N TYR A 46 12.24 1.38 -7.45
CA TYR A 46 11.66 0.16 -8.02
C TYR A 46 10.27 0.47 -8.56
N ARG A 47 9.76 -0.42 -9.39
CA ARG A 47 8.39 -0.33 -9.89
C ARG A 47 7.76 -1.70 -10.05
N ILE A 48 6.48 -1.79 -9.85
CA ILE A 48 5.67 -2.95 -10.22
C ILE A 48 5.42 -2.90 -11.72
N THR A 49 5.63 -4.01 -12.40
CA THR A 49 5.47 -4.13 -13.85
C THR A 49 4.29 -4.99 -14.25
N GLU A 50 3.93 -5.97 -13.40
CA GLU A 50 2.81 -6.86 -13.63
C GLU A 50 2.14 -7.23 -12.30
N CYS A 51 0.81 -7.31 -12.31
CA CYS A 51 0.02 -7.84 -11.21
C CYS A 51 -0.96 -8.90 -11.72
N LYS A 52 -1.22 -9.89 -10.88
CA LYS A 52 -2.26 -10.90 -11.08
C LYS A 52 -3.08 -11.01 -9.80
N ALA A 53 -4.38 -11.15 -9.93
CA ALA A 53 -5.28 -11.23 -8.79
C ALA A 53 -6.50 -12.11 -9.10
N ASP A 54 -6.77 -13.07 -8.23
CA ASP A 54 -8.04 -13.79 -8.13
C ASP A 54 -8.75 -13.27 -6.88
N LEU A 55 -9.49 -12.16 -7.01
CA LEU A 55 -10.02 -11.36 -5.90
C LEU A 55 -11.20 -12.07 -5.22
N ARG A 56 -10.92 -13.10 -4.45
CA ARG A 56 -11.85 -13.84 -3.61
C ARG A 56 -11.11 -14.44 -2.41
N PRO A 57 -11.78 -14.75 -1.30
CA PRO A 57 -11.16 -15.48 -0.20
C PRO A 57 -10.53 -16.80 -0.70
N GLY A 58 -9.26 -17.05 -0.35
CA GLY A 58 -8.48 -18.18 -0.84
C GLY A 58 -7.90 -18.00 -2.25
N GLY A 59 -8.26 -16.94 -2.98
CA GLY A 59 -7.69 -16.59 -4.27
C GLY A 59 -6.25 -16.12 -4.15
N LYS A 60 -5.45 -16.35 -5.20
CA LYS A 60 -4.04 -15.96 -5.22
C LYS A 60 -3.83 -14.60 -5.85
N TRP A 61 -2.80 -13.93 -5.40
CA TRP A 61 -2.32 -12.70 -5.99
C TRP A 61 -0.80 -12.69 -6.12
N SER A 62 -0.29 -11.95 -7.08
CA SER A 62 1.14 -11.69 -7.23
C SER A 62 1.41 -10.34 -7.85
N SER A 63 2.52 -9.73 -7.45
CA SER A 63 3.07 -8.51 -8.04
C SER A 63 4.51 -8.75 -8.41
N THR A 64 4.83 -8.61 -9.69
CA THR A 64 6.19 -8.66 -10.20
C THR A 64 6.70 -7.24 -10.41
N GLY A 65 7.93 -6.98 -10.03
CA GLY A 65 8.56 -5.69 -10.20
C GLY A 65 10.03 -5.78 -10.57
N VAL A 66 10.61 -4.62 -10.79
CA VAL A 66 12.03 -4.47 -11.12
C VAL A 66 12.63 -3.41 -10.20
N GLY A 67 13.77 -3.74 -9.57
CA GLY A 67 14.53 -2.83 -8.73
C GLY A 67 15.31 -1.80 -9.54
N ALA A 68 15.92 -0.83 -8.84
CA ALA A 68 16.78 0.18 -9.46
C ALA A 68 18.01 -0.42 -10.20
N ASP A 69 18.46 -1.58 -9.75
CA ASP A 69 19.55 -2.35 -10.34
C ASP A 69 19.14 -3.23 -11.55
N GLY A 70 17.87 -3.15 -11.96
CA GLY A 70 17.31 -3.95 -13.05
C GLY A 70 16.95 -5.38 -12.66
N LYS A 71 17.14 -5.79 -11.41
CA LYS A 71 16.81 -7.14 -10.97
C LYS A 71 15.31 -7.30 -10.70
N PRO A 72 14.71 -8.40 -11.17
CA PRO A 72 13.31 -8.68 -10.90
C PRO A 72 13.11 -9.12 -9.45
N PHE A 73 11.91 -8.82 -8.93
CA PHE A 73 11.43 -9.33 -7.66
C PHE A 73 9.96 -9.71 -7.79
N VAL A 74 9.49 -10.56 -6.87
CA VAL A 74 8.08 -10.95 -6.78
C VAL A 74 7.63 -10.82 -5.33
N VAL A 75 6.40 -10.35 -5.15
CA VAL A 75 5.65 -10.49 -3.91
C VAL A 75 4.36 -11.21 -4.24
N GLU A 76 4.05 -12.24 -3.47
CA GLU A 76 2.86 -13.06 -3.73
C GLU A 76 2.18 -13.51 -2.44
N GLY A 77 0.95 -13.99 -2.56
CA GLY A 77 0.19 -14.52 -1.44
C GLY A 77 -1.21 -14.94 -1.81
N GLU A 78 -2.03 -15.02 -0.78
CA GLU A 78 -3.44 -15.38 -0.87
C GLU A 78 -4.30 -14.30 -0.20
N TYR A 79 -5.49 -14.06 -0.71
CA TYR A 79 -6.50 -13.27 -0.03
C TYR A 79 -7.13 -14.10 1.08
N VAL A 80 -7.05 -13.59 2.31
CA VAL A 80 -7.55 -14.27 3.51
C VAL A 80 -8.98 -13.83 3.80
N GLU A 81 -9.22 -12.51 3.76
CA GLU A 81 -10.50 -11.90 4.07
C GLU A 81 -10.75 -10.71 3.15
N LEU A 82 -11.99 -10.58 2.68
CA LEU A 82 -12.44 -9.51 1.80
C LEU A 82 -13.82 -9.03 2.26
N ASP A 83 -13.95 -7.74 2.50
CA ASP A 83 -15.23 -7.04 2.68
C ASP A 83 -15.17 -5.71 1.92
N PRO A 84 -15.34 -5.74 0.58
CA PRO A 84 -15.28 -4.54 -0.22
C PRO A 84 -16.36 -3.51 0.13
N PRO A 85 -16.07 -2.21 0.16
CA PRO A 85 -14.77 -1.59 -0.08
C PRO A 85 -13.96 -1.33 1.20
N ARG A 86 -14.27 -1.99 2.34
CA ARG A 86 -13.78 -1.62 3.67
C ARG A 86 -12.57 -2.39 4.14
N LEU A 87 -12.42 -3.64 3.69
CA LEU A 87 -11.43 -4.55 4.23
C LEU A 87 -10.79 -5.43 3.16
N LEU A 88 -9.48 -5.54 3.25
CA LEU A 88 -8.66 -6.50 2.51
C LEU A 88 -7.60 -7.08 3.45
N VAL A 89 -7.57 -8.40 3.59
CA VAL A 89 -6.52 -9.12 4.33
C VAL A 89 -5.86 -10.12 3.40
N GLN A 90 -4.54 -10.09 3.33
CA GLN A 90 -3.78 -10.94 2.43
C GLN A 90 -2.46 -11.38 3.06
N THR A 91 -2.01 -12.58 2.76
CA THR A 91 -0.65 -13.01 3.08
C THR A 91 0.34 -12.29 2.17
N TRP A 92 1.56 -12.08 2.65
CA TRP A 92 2.59 -11.29 1.98
C TRP A 92 3.94 -12.00 2.07
N ASN A 93 4.41 -12.52 0.94
CA ASN A 93 5.62 -13.32 0.84
C ASN A 93 6.56 -12.69 -0.19
N PRO A 94 7.48 -11.81 0.22
CA PRO A 94 8.43 -11.19 -0.70
C PRO A 94 9.59 -12.13 -1.04
N SER A 95 10.00 -12.16 -2.30
CA SER A 95 11.07 -13.04 -2.77
C SER A 95 12.43 -12.75 -2.15
N TRP A 96 12.66 -11.53 -1.67
CA TRP A 96 13.92 -11.12 -1.04
C TRP A 96 14.03 -11.41 0.47
N ALA A 97 12.96 -11.88 1.09
CA ALA A 97 12.90 -12.14 2.53
C ALA A 97 12.42 -13.56 2.87
N HIS A 98 12.62 -14.53 1.98
CA HIS A 98 12.31 -15.92 2.28
C HIS A 98 13.12 -16.45 3.47
N PRO A 99 12.50 -17.22 4.38
CA PRO A 99 11.13 -17.78 4.35
C PRO A 99 10.09 -16.93 5.12
N LEU A 100 10.26 -15.62 5.20
CA LEU A 100 9.36 -14.74 5.95
C LEU A 100 7.94 -14.77 5.35
N LYS A 101 6.96 -15.19 6.15
CA LYS A 101 5.54 -15.14 5.81
C LYS A 101 4.83 -14.16 6.72
N THR A 102 4.28 -13.14 6.14
CA THR A 102 3.61 -12.05 6.87
C THR A 102 2.19 -11.86 6.37
N VAL A 103 1.41 -11.04 7.06
CA VAL A 103 0.03 -10.73 6.71
C VAL A 103 -0.15 -9.22 6.67
N VAL A 104 -0.77 -8.74 5.61
CA VAL A 104 -1.15 -7.33 5.43
C VAL A 104 -2.66 -7.20 5.53
N ARG A 105 -3.10 -6.27 6.37
CA ARG A 105 -4.50 -5.88 6.55
C ARG A 105 -4.67 -4.43 6.16
N TRP A 106 -5.59 -4.16 5.24
CA TRP A 106 -6.02 -2.84 4.82
C TRP A 106 -7.43 -2.59 5.35
N GLU A 107 -7.61 -1.52 6.08
CA GLU A 107 -8.91 -1.02 6.52
C GLU A 107 -9.16 0.35 5.90
N LEU A 108 -10.29 0.50 5.23
CA LEU A 108 -10.68 1.70 4.51
C LEU A 108 -11.93 2.30 5.19
N GLU A 109 -11.72 3.27 6.05
CA GLU A 109 -12.79 3.93 6.80
C GLU A 109 -13.24 5.20 6.08
N PRO A 110 -14.55 5.29 5.69
CA PRO A 110 -15.06 6.53 5.14
C PRO A 110 -14.96 7.64 6.20
N THR A 111 -14.38 8.76 5.82
CA THR A 111 -14.12 9.88 6.72
C THR A 111 -14.52 11.18 6.06
N ASP A 112 -15.32 11.99 6.75
CA ASP A 112 -15.67 13.32 6.28
C ASP A 112 -14.46 14.26 6.33
N VAL A 113 -14.21 14.98 5.25
CA VAL A 113 -13.12 15.95 5.11
C VAL A 113 -13.24 17.15 6.08
N HIS A 114 -14.29 17.19 6.88
CA HIS A 114 -14.62 18.33 7.77
C HIS A 114 -13.65 18.55 8.94
N GLY A 115 -12.71 17.65 9.20
CA GLY A 115 -11.73 17.81 10.27
C GLY A 115 -10.53 18.72 9.96
N LEU A 116 -10.33 19.14 8.71
CA LEU A 116 -9.07 19.76 8.28
C LEU A 116 -9.17 21.23 7.80
N HIS A 117 -10.39 21.81 7.61
CA HIS A 117 -10.56 23.23 7.27
C HIS A 117 -11.74 23.87 7.99
N PRO A 118 -11.49 24.83 8.92
CA PRO A 118 -12.52 25.51 9.71
C PRO A 118 -13.40 26.52 8.95
N SER A 119 -13.16 26.82 7.68
CA SER A 119 -13.74 28.01 7.03
C SER A 119 -14.22 27.86 5.58
N GLY A 120 -14.60 26.65 5.13
CA GLY A 120 -15.15 26.44 3.78
C GLY A 120 -16.59 25.93 3.78
N PRO A 121 -17.37 26.13 2.69
CA PRO A 121 -18.72 25.56 2.59
C PRO A 121 -18.63 24.03 2.65
N ARG A 122 -19.46 23.46 3.52
CA ARG A 122 -19.54 22.00 3.77
C ARG A 122 -19.91 21.26 2.50
N ARG A 123 -18.92 20.80 1.74
CA ARG A 123 -19.12 19.71 0.81
C ARG A 123 -18.87 18.42 1.61
N ALA A 124 -19.89 17.57 1.69
CA ALA A 124 -19.74 16.20 2.12
C ALA A 124 -18.83 15.49 1.12
N GLY A 125 -17.53 15.62 1.31
CA GLY A 125 -16.50 14.95 0.53
C GLY A 125 -16.13 13.70 1.28
N THR A 126 -16.59 12.55 0.79
CA THR A 126 -16.19 11.24 1.30
C THR A 126 -14.72 10.99 0.99
N GLY A 127 -13.87 11.28 1.94
CA GLY A 127 -12.49 10.81 1.97
C GLY A 127 -12.40 9.44 2.61
N THR A 128 -11.21 8.88 2.62
CA THR A 128 -10.92 7.59 3.23
C THR A 128 -9.73 7.72 4.19
N LEU A 129 -9.92 7.30 5.44
CA LEU A 129 -8.81 7.01 6.31
C LEU A 129 -8.35 5.57 6.01
N VAL A 130 -7.17 5.45 5.43
CA VAL A 130 -6.53 4.18 5.12
C VAL A 130 -5.67 3.78 6.31
N ARG A 131 -5.98 2.65 6.93
CA ARG A 131 -5.15 2.01 7.95
C ARG A 131 -4.58 0.74 7.38
N LEU A 132 -3.28 0.57 7.55
CA LEU A 132 -2.56 -0.63 7.14
C LEU A 132 -1.87 -1.23 8.36
N ARG A 133 -2.03 -2.53 8.51
CA ARG A 133 -1.32 -3.32 9.52
C ARG A 133 -0.60 -4.47 8.82
N HIS A 134 0.71 -4.54 8.99
CA HIS A 134 1.55 -5.59 8.44
C HIS A 134 2.23 -6.31 9.59
N GLU A 135 1.91 -7.57 9.80
CA GLU A 135 2.33 -8.35 10.96
C GLU A 135 3.02 -9.65 10.57
N GLY A 136 3.76 -10.22 11.53
CA GLY A 136 4.51 -11.46 11.34
C GLY A 136 6.02 -11.26 11.26
N PHE A 137 6.55 -10.15 11.78
CA PHE A 137 7.97 -9.83 11.76
C PHE A 137 8.73 -10.31 13.00
N ALA A 138 8.11 -11.10 13.88
CA ALA A 138 8.76 -11.59 15.09
C ALA A 138 10.12 -12.25 14.76
N GLY A 139 11.19 -11.76 15.40
CA GLY A 139 12.56 -12.21 15.15
C GLY A 139 13.21 -11.66 13.87
N ALA A 140 12.56 -10.74 13.15
CA ALA A 140 13.07 -10.12 11.93
C ALA A 140 12.99 -8.57 11.95
N PRO A 141 13.63 -7.89 12.91
CA PRO A 141 13.49 -6.44 13.11
C PRO A 141 13.95 -5.61 11.90
N ALA A 142 14.98 -6.06 11.19
CA ALA A 142 15.45 -5.39 9.97
C ALA A 142 14.40 -5.46 8.85
N ALA A 143 13.67 -6.59 8.74
CA ALA A 143 12.58 -6.72 7.79
C ALA A 143 11.40 -5.79 8.16
N ALA A 144 11.04 -5.70 9.44
CA ALA A 144 10.02 -4.77 9.92
C ALA A 144 10.37 -3.31 9.57
N ALA A 145 11.60 -2.88 9.87
CA ALA A 145 12.07 -1.54 9.55
C ALA A 145 12.06 -1.26 8.03
N GLY A 146 12.52 -2.19 7.23
CA GLY A 146 12.49 -2.06 5.76
C GLY A 146 11.07 -1.94 5.20
N HIS A 147 10.12 -2.73 5.72
CA HIS A 147 8.72 -2.63 5.30
C HIS A 147 8.06 -1.34 5.79
N ALA A 148 8.42 -0.82 6.97
CA ALA A 148 7.92 0.46 7.45
C ALA A 148 8.30 1.61 6.50
N GLU A 149 9.56 1.68 6.07
CA GLU A 149 10.01 2.65 5.06
C GLU A 149 9.34 2.41 3.70
N GLY A 150 9.13 1.15 3.30
CA GLY A 150 8.39 0.79 2.10
C GLY A 150 6.95 1.30 2.14
N TRP A 151 6.21 1.04 3.20
CA TRP A 151 4.82 1.48 3.35
C TRP A 151 4.65 2.98 3.37
N LYS A 152 5.59 3.70 3.97
CA LYS A 152 5.60 5.17 3.93
C LYS A 152 5.60 5.71 2.49
N ARG A 153 6.43 5.12 1.63
CA ARG A 153 6.48 5.46 0.20
C ARG A 153 5.23 5.02 -0.54
N VAL A 154 4.82 3.78 -0.38
CA VAL A 154 3.66 3.18 -1.07
C VAL A 154 2.38 3.96 -0.78
N LEU A 155 2.12 4.30 0.48
CA LEU A 155 0.94 5.11 0.84
C LEU A 155 1.04 6.53 0.26
N GLY A 156 2.24 7.11 0.21
CA GLY A 156 2.47 8.39 -0.46
C GLY A 156 2.19 8.33 -1.96
N TRP A 157 2.60 7.26 -2.63
CA TRP A 157 2.33 7.04 -4.06
C TRP A 157 0.84 6.80 -4.34
N LEU A 158 0.15 6.03 -3.50
CA LEU A 158 -1.29 5.83 -3.60
C LEU A 158 -2.05 7.16 -3.47
N HIS A 159 -1.67 7.98 -2.48
CA HIS A 159 -2.24 9.31 -2.29
C HIS A 159 -2.00 10.20 -3.53
N GLY A 160 -0.77 10.28 -4.03
CA GLY A 160 -0.43 11.05 -5.22
C GLY A 160 -1.19 10.59 -6.47
N PHE A 161 -1.37 9.28 -6.63
CA PHE A 161 -2.14 8.71 -7.74
C PHE A 161 -3.63 9.11 -7.67
N LEU A 162 -4.24 8.96 -6.51
CA LEU A 162 -5.67 9.17 -6.33
C LEU A 162 -6.09 10.65 -6.29
N GLU A 163 -5.24 11.52 -5.75
CA GLU A 163 -5.56 12.94 -5.61
C GLU A 163 -4.98 13.83 -6.71
N LYS A 164 -3.84 13.43 -7.30
CA LYS A 164 -3.10 14.28 -8.24
C LYS A 164 -2.91 13.64 -9.61
N GLY A 165 -3.29 12.37 -9.78
CA GLY A 165 -3.06 11.62 -11.02
C GLY A 165 -1.57 11.28 -11.27
N GLU A 166 -0.74 11.32 -10.23
CA GLU A 166 0.68 10.95 -10.33
C GLU A 166 0.83 9.46 -10.61
N THR A 167 1.72 9.09 -11.52
CA THR A 167 2.03 7.70 -11.84
C THR A 167 3.49 7.38 -11.57
N ALA A 168 3.86 6.10 -11.62
CA ALA A 168 5.26 5.68 -11.50
C ALA A 168 6.16 6.33 -12.58
N ASP A 169 5.59 6.66 -13.74
CA ASP A 169 6.31 7.28 -14.85
C ASP A 169 6.39 8.82 -14.73
N THR A 170 5.44 9.46 -14.06
CA THR A 170 5.40 10.93 -13.94
C THR A 170 6.11 11.46 -12.70
N ARG A 171 6.44 10.60 -11.72
CA ARG A 171 7.20 11.01 -10.54
C ARG A 171 8.64 11.34 -10.90
N GLU A 172 9.18 12.36 -10.24
CA GLU A 172 10.59 12.69 -10.38
C GLU A 172 11.47 11.49 -10.01
N VAL A 173 12.61 11.38 -10.69
CA VAL A 173 13.59 10.32 -10.42
C VAL A 173 14.08 10.45 -8.97
N ALA A 174 14.07 9.35 -8.23
CA ALA A 174 14.62 9.34 -6.88
C ALA A 174 16.11 9.63 -6.95
N LYS A 175 16.52 10.69 -6.25
CA LYS A 175 17.97 11.01 -6.13
C LYS A 175 18.62 9.93 -5.27
N SER A 176 19.73 9.39 -5.76
CA SER A 176 20.58 8.52 -4.95
C SER A 176 21.05 9.30 -3.73
N ALA A 177 20.79 8.76 -2.54
CA ALA A 177 21.30 9.30 -1.29
C ALA A 177 22.79 8.95 -1.14
#